data_67fad0d28e1b06f3c531c6c7b3897a76
#
_entry.id   67fad0d28e1b06f3c531c6c7b3897a76
#
_cell.length_a   1.000
_cell.length_b   1.000
_cell.length_c   1.000
_cell.angle_alpha   90.00
_cell.angle_beta   90.00
_cell.angle_gamma   90.00
#
_symmetry.space_group_name_H-M   'P 1'
#
loop_
_entity.id
_entity.type
_entity.pdbx_description
1 polymer ?
#
loop_
_entity_poly.entity_id
_entity_poly.type
_entity_poly.pdbx_seq_one_letter_code
_entity_poly.pdbx_strand_id
1 'polypeptide(L)'
;MSELNITSSQIQGDVTVTILHLSGHPHGNTENQLLDRARQAYEDGSKYLLLDLSELEILTSAGLRAIHKIFNMFTPQSDVEIIHQHSTEPYKSPYFKLVCPSPEIYYVLNIAGFLQNILIYNNMEDAVNSFNGD
;
A
#
# COMPACT_ATOMS: atom_id res chain seq x y z
N MET A 1 -13.63 17.85 12.91
CA MET A 1 -13.46 16.50 12.36
C MET A 1 -12.58 16.59 11.13
N SER A 2 -11.48 15.85 11.12
CA SER A 2 -10.57 15.90 10.00
C SER A 2 -11.06 15.01 8.86
N GLU A 3 -10.94 15.49 7.65
CA GLU A 3 -11.25 14.70 6.46
C GLU A 3 -10.02 13.89 6.06
N LEU A 4 -10.23 12.87 5.24
CA LEU A 4 -9.12 12.12 4.68
C LEU A 4 -8.30 13.05 3.77
N ASN A 5 -7.01 13.09 4.04
CA ASN A 5 -6.07 13.88 3.25
C ASN A 5 -5.00 12.95 2.70
N ILE A 6 -4.74 13.05 1.41
CA ILE A 6 -3.73 12.21 0.74
C ILE A 6 -2.72 13.13 0.08
N THR A 7 -1.47 13.01 0.50
CA THR A 7 -0.36 13.74 -0.13
C THR A 7 0.61 12.72 -0.72
N SER A 8 1.38 13.14 -1.70
CA SER A 8 2.35 12.26 -2.33
C SER A 8 3.74 12.86 -2.29
N SER A 9 4.73 11.99 -2.22
CA SER A 9 6.13 12.36 -2.30
C SER A 9 6.88 11.22 -2.99
N GLN A 10 8.14 11.47 -3.35
CA GLN A 10 8.97 10.45 -3.97
C GLN A 10 10.31 10.40 -3.27
N ILE A 11 10.85 9.19 -3.13
CA ILE A 11 12.17 8.98 -2.59
C ILE A 11 12.99 8.25 -3.64
N GLN A 12 14.17 8.78 -3.93
CA GLN A 12 15.08 8.22 -4.90
C GLN A 12 16.16 7.42 -4.18
N GLY A 13 16.11 6.11 -4.31
CA GLY A 13 17.13 5.20 -3.83
C GLY A 13 17.64 4.36 -4.99
N ASP A 14 17.80 3.05 -4.81
CA ASP A 14 18.10 2.13 -5.90
C ASP A 14 16.98 2.17 -6.93
N VAL A 15 15.76 2.39 -6.45
CA VAL A 15 14.58 2.61 -7.28
C VAL A 15 13.86 3.85 -6.79
N THR A 16 13.01 4.43 -7.65
CA THR A 16 12.17 5.56 -7.24
C THR A 16 10.89 5.00 -6.63
N VAL A 17 10.63 5.38 -5.37
CA VAL A 17 9.42 4.94 -4.66
C VAL A 17 8.48 6.14 -4.51
N THR A 18 7.25 5.96 -4.96
CA THR A 18 6.20 6.96 -4.73
C THR A 18 5.53 6.62 -3.40
N ILE A 19 5.39 7.63 -2.55
CA ILE A 19 4.76 7.45 -1.24
C ILE A 19 3.47 8.24 -1.20
N LEU A 20 2.38 7.56 -0.88
CA LEU A 20 1.10 8.21 -0.62
C LEU A 20 0.89 8.25 0.89
N HIS A 21 0.84 9.46 1.44
CA HIS A 21 0.63 9.68 2.87
C HIS A 21 -0.84 9.92 3.13
N LEU A 22 -1.47 9.05 3.92
CA LEU A 22 -2.87 9.17 4.29
C LEU A 22 -2.95 9.68 5.71
N SER A 23 -3.80 10.69 5.93
CA SER A 23 -4.04 11.21 7.28
C SER A 23 -5.51 11.53 7.44
N GLY A 24 -5.96 11.57 8.69
CA GLY A 24 -7.30 11.98 9.03
C GLY A 24 -8.27 10.81 9.06
N HIS A 25 -9.54 11.16 8.94
CA HIS A 25 -10.65 10.21 9.08
C HIS A 25 -11.30 9.97 7.71
N PRO A 26 -11.26 8.74 7.20
CA PRO A 26 -11.89 8.46 5.91
C PRO A 26 -13.42 8.42 6.06
N HIS A 27 -14.10 9.09 5.14
CA HIS A 27 -15.55 9.01 5.03
C HIS A 27 -15.94 9.41 3.60
N GLY A 28 -17.12 8.98 3.18
CA GLY A 28 -17.57 9.26 1.82
C GLY A 28 -16.81 8.43 0.80
N ASN A 29 -16.22 9.09 -0.18
CA ASN A 29 -15.60 8.45 -1.35
C ASN A 29 -14.15 8.04 -1.14
N THR A 30 -13.80 7.54 0.05
CA THR A 30 -12.42 7.17 0.38
C THR A 30 -11.80 6.21 -0.64
N GLU A 31 -12.57 5.19 -1.04
CA GLU A 31 -12.07 4.22 -2.01
C GLU A 31 -11.66 4.90 -3.31
N ASN A 32 -12.53 5.75 -3.86
CA ASN A 32 -12.28 6.43 -5.11
C ASN A 32 -11.11 7.43 -5.00
N GLN A 33 -11.05 8.17 -3.89
CA GLN A 33 -9.96 9.11 -3.66
C GLN A 33 -8.61 8.42 -3.67
N LEU A 34 -8.50 7.32 -2.94
CA LEU A 34 -7.24 6.59 -2.85
C LEU A 34 -6.88 5.94 -4.18
N LEU A 35 -7.86 5.32 -4.84
CA LEU A 35 -7.63 4.69 -6.13
C LEU A 35 -7.19 5.69 -7.20
N ASP A 36 -7.79 6.90 -7.22
CA ASP A 36 -7.42 7.91 -8.19
C ASP A 36 -5.97 8.35 -8.01
N ARG A 37 -5.54 8.52 -6.75
CA ARG A 37 -4.15 8.92 -6.48
C ARG A 37 -3.17 7.81 -6.86
N ALA A 38 -3.51 6.55 -6.57
CA ALA A 38 -2.66 5.42 -6.95
C ALA A 38 -2.61 5.25 -8.47
N ARG A 39 -3.75 5.41 -9.14
CA ARG A 39 -3.80 5.33 -10.60
C ARG A 39 -2.97 6.44 -11.23
N GLN A 40 -3.04 7.65 -10.69
CA GLN A 40 -2.23 8.77 -11.17
C GLN A 40 -0.74 8.43 -11.08
N ALA A 41 -0.31 7.87 -9.95
CA ALA A 41 1.09 7.47 -9.79
C ALA A 41 1.48 6.40 -10.81
N TYR A 42 0.61 5.42 -11.01
CA TYR A 42 0.85 4.34 -11.97
C TYR A 42 0.98 4.89 -13.39
N GLU A 43 0.08 5.79 -13.79
CA GLU A 43 0.09 6.40 -15.13
C GLU A 43 1.30 7.29 -15.32
N ASP A 44 1.80 7.91 -14.24
CA ASP A 44 3.01 8.72 -14.29
C ASP A 44 4.28 7.87 -14.37
N GLY A 45 4.16 6.56 -14.35
CA GLY A 45 5.28 5.65 -14.53
C GLY A 45 5.82 5.03 -13.26
N SER A 46 5.17 5.24 -12.12
CA SER A 46 5.60 4.64 -10.86
C SER A 46 5.44 3.13 -10.90
N LYS A 47 6.50 2.41 -10.53
CA LYS A 47 6.47 0.95 -10.37
C LYS A 47 6.42 0.52 -8.92
N TYR A 48 6.88 1.38 -8.02
CA TYR A 48 7.00 1.08 -6.60
C TYR A 48 6.18 2.08 -5.81
N LEU A 49 5.25 1.57 -5.02
CA LEU A 49 4.33 2.40 -4.25
C LEU A 49 4.36 2.00 -2.79
N LEU A 50 4.50 2.99 -1.92
CA LEU A 50 4.44 2.80 -0.48
C LEU A 50 3.25 3.60 0.04
N LEU A 51 2.34 2.92 0.71
CA LEU A 51 1.17 3.55 1.29
C LEU A 51 1.42 3.76 2.77
N ASP A 52 1.46 5.01 3.20
CA ASP A 52 1.76 5.38 4.57
C ASP A 52 0.47 5.62 5.35
N LEU A 53 0.19 4.72 6.28
CA LEU A 53 -1.00 4.77 7.11
C LEU A 53 -0.70 5.31 8.52
N SER A 54 0.48 5.91 8.72
CA SER A 54 0.92 6.34 10.05
C SER A 54 -0.03 7.31 10.71
N GLU A 55 -0.66 8.18 9.93
CA GLU A 55 -1.54 9.22 10.46
C GLU A 55 -3.00 8.99 10.13
N LEU A 56 -3.33 7.82 9.63
CA LEU A 56 -4.70 7.44 9.38
C LEU A 56 -5.39 7.10 10.70
N GLU A 57 -6.59 7.64 10.93
CA GLU A 57 -7.29 7.46 12.18
C GLU A 57 -8.00 6.11 12.25
N ILE A 58 -8.53 5.65 11.13
CA ILE A 58 -9.25 4.39 11.07
C ILE A 58 -9.16 3.81 9.66
N LEU A 59 -9.19 2.50 9.55
CA LEU A 59 -9.22 1.82 8.24
C LEU A 59 -10.61 1.22 8.05
N THR A 60 -11.30 1.70 7.02
CA THR A 60 -12.66 1.27 6.69
C THR A 60 -12.64 0.13 5.68
N SER A 61 -13.81 -0.51 5.48
CA SER A 61 -13.94 -1.53 4.45
C SER A 61 -13.71 -0.94 3.06
N ALA A 62 -14.08 0.32 2.84
CA ALA A 62 -13.79 1.00 1.57
C ALA A 62 -12.27 1.15 1.37
N GLY A 63 -11.56 1.50 2.44
CA GLY A 63 -10.10 1.59 2.40
C GLY A 63 -9.46 0.24 2.11
N LEU A 64 -9.97 -0.82 2.73
CA LEU A 64 -9.46 -2.17 2.45
C LEU A 64 -9.66 -2.58 0.99
N ARG A 65 -10.84 -2.26 0.42
CA ARG A 65 -11.09 -2.54 -0.98
C ARG A 65 -10.12 -1.78 -1.88
N ALA A 66 -9.86 -0.51 -1.55
CA ALA A 66 -8.92 0.29 -2.31
C ALA A 66 -7.52 -0.31 -2.28
N ILE A 67 -7.06 -0.73 -1.10
CA ILE A 67 -5.74 -1.35 -0.95
C ILE A 67 -5.63 -2.60 -1.82
N HIS A 68 -6.68 -3.43 -1.82
CA HIS A 68 -6.68 -4.63 -2.64
C HIS A 68 -6.60 -4.31 -4.14
N LYS A 69 -7.36 -3.31 -4.58
CA LYS A 69 -7.35 -2.90 -5.98
C LYS A 69 -6.00 -2.31 -6.38
N ILE A 70 -5.36 -1.58 -5.47
CA ILE A 70 -4.02 -1.04 -5.71
C ILE A 70 -3.00 -2.17 -5.84
N PHE A 71 -3.10 -3.17 -4.98
CA PHE A 71 -2.25 -4.35 -5.08
C PHE A 71 -2.35 -4.98 -6.46
N ASN A 72 -3.58 -5.18 -6.95
CA ASN A 72 -3.79 -5.74 -8.27
C ASN A 72 -3.24 -4.84 -9.37
N MET A 73 -3.40 -3.53 -9.21
CA MET A 73 -2.91 -2.55 -10.18
C MET A 73 -1.40 -2.60 -10.34
N PHE A 74 -0.68 -2.76 -9.23
CA PHE A 74 0.79 -2.76 -9.22
C PHE A 74 1.40 -4.15 -9.35
N THR A 75 0.58 -5.18 -9.53
CA THR A 75 1.07 -6.55 -9.73
C THR A 75 1.21 -6.83 -11.22
N PRO A 76 2.44 -7.03 -11.74
CA PRO A 76 2.63 -7.32 -13.16
C PRO A 76 1.99 -8.66 -13.55
N GLN A 77 1.67 -8.81 -14.82
CA GLN A 77 1.05 -10.02 -15.34
C GLN A 77 1.91 -11.26 -15.05
N SER A 78 3.23 -11.13 -15.15
CA SER A 78 4.14 -12.23 -14.85
C SER A 78 4.01 -12.70 -13.40
N ASP A 79 3.73 -11.78 -12.46
CA ASP A 79 3.58 -12.11 -11.06
C ASP A 79 2.21 -12.71 -10.76
N VAL A 80 1.20 -12.37 -11.55
CA VAL A 80 -0.13 -12.99 -11.41
C VAL A 80 -0.03 -14.50 -11.58
N GLU A 81 0.80 -14.95 -12.51
CA GLU A 81 1.02 -16.40 -12.71
C GLU A 81 1.66 -17.04 -11.49
N ILE A 82 2.59 -16.33 -10.84
CA ILE A 82 3.23 -16.83 -9.62
C ILE A 82 2.19 -17.01 -8.50
N ILE A 83 1.28 -16.04 -8.38
CA ILE A 83 0.23 -16.09 -7.35
C ILE A 83 -0.66 -17.33 -7.55
N HIS A 84 -0.92 -17.69 -8.79
CA HIS A 84 -1.79 -18.84 -9.11
C HIS A 84 -1.08 -20.18 -9.00
N GLN A 85 0.24 -20.21 -8.83
CA GLN A 85 0.97 -21.46 -8.64
C GLN A 85 0.78 -21.97 -7.21
N HIS A 86 0.79 -23.29 -7.07
CA HIS A 86 0.70 -23.90 -5.75
C HIS A 86 2.07 -23.85 -5.09
N SER A 87 2.28 -22.84 -4.28
CA SER A 87 3.52 -22.65 -3.55
C SER A 87 3.25 -22.74 -2.05
N THR A 88 4.23 -23.24 -1.30
CA THR A 88 4.16 -23.26 0.15
C THR A 88 4.37 -21.86 0.74
N GLU A 89 4.95 -20.95 -0.05
CA GLU A 89 5.19 -19.59 0.39
C GLU A 89 4.26 -18.62 -0.33
N PRO A 90 3.53 -17.78 0.40
CA PRO A 90 2.67 -16.81 -0.25
C PRO A 90 3.49 -15.75 -0.99
N TYR A 91 2.94 -15.31 -2.11
CA TYR A 91 3.54 -14.22 -2.88
C TYR A 91 3.57 -12.94 -2.05
N LYS A 92 4.72 -12.27 -2.02
CA LYS A 92 4.87 -10.96 -1.38
C LYS A 92 5.25 -9.95 -2.45
N SER A 93 4.43 -8.92 -2.60
CA SER A 93 4.65 -7.91 -3.63
C SER A 93 5.93 -7.12 -3.37
N PRO A 94 6.87 -7.07 -4.32
CA PRO A 94 8.01 -6.17 -4.20
C PRO A 94 7.68 -4.73 -4.63
N TYR A 95 6.49 -4.50 -5.17
CA TYR A 95 6.12 -3.22 -5.78
C TYR A 95 5.20 -2.37 -4.92
N PHE A 96 4.41 -2.98 -4.05
CA PHE A 96 3.44 -2.28 -3.23
C PHE A 96 3.56 -2.74 -1.78
N LYS A 97 3.83 -1.80 -0.89
CA LYS A 97 4.03 -2.09 0.54
C LYS A 97 3.31 -1.05 1.37
N LEU A 98 3.14 -1.34 2.66
CA LEU A 98 2.43 -0.46 3.58
C LEU A 98 3.30 -0.10 4.78
N VAL A 99 3.09 1.11 5.31
CA VAL A 99 3.61 1.51 6.63
C VAL A 99 2.41 1.65 7.55
N CYS A 100 2.42 0.90 8.64
CA CYS A 100 1.31 0.91 9.60
C CYS A 100 1.84 0.71 11.02
N PRO A 101 2.15 1.80 11.75
CA PRO A 101 2.60 1.66 13.13
C PRO A 101 1.45 1.46 14.12
N SER A 102 0.20 1.74 13.73
CA SER A 102 -0.95 1.60 14.61
C SER A 102 -1.32 0.13 14.81
N PRO A 103 -1.33 -0.38 16.06
CA PRO A 103 -1.74 -1.76 16.31
C PRO A 103 -3.19 -2.03 15.91
N GLU A 104 -4.05 -1.02 16.05
CA GLU A 104 -5.48 -1.16 15.74
C GLU A 104 -5.70 -1.35 14.24
N ILE A 105 -5.04 -0.54 13.43
CA ILE A 105 -5.15 -0.65 11.98
C ILE A 105 -4.44 -1.92 11.49
N TYR A 106 -3.30 -2.24 12.08
CA TYR A 106 -2.59 -3.48 11.76
C TYR A 106 -3.48 -4.70 12.00
N TYR A 107 -4.24 -4.69 13.09
CA TYR A 107 -5.17 -5.77 13.40
C TYR A 107 -6.23 -5.95 12.31
N VAL A 108 -6.77 -4.84 11.81
CA VAL A 108 -7.76 -4.87 10.71
C VAL A 108 -7.12 -5.47 9.45
N LEU A 109 -5.90 -5.07 9.12
CA LEU A 109 -5.18 -5.60 7.97
C LEU A 109 -4.92 -7.10 8.12
N ASN A 110 -4.58 -7.53 9.32
CA ASN A 110 -4.32 -8.94 9.61
C ASN A 110 -5.57 -9.79 9.41
N ILE A 111 -6.71 -9.33 9.92
CA ILE A 111 -7.97 -10.04 9.75
C ILE A 111 -8.35 -10.14 8.27
N ALA A 112 -8.07 -9.09 7.51
CA ALA A 112 -8.39 -9.07 6.08
C ALA A 112 -7.44 -9.92 5.23
N GLY A 113 -6.35 -10.45 5.82
CA GLY A 113 -5.44 -11.34 5.12
C GLY A 113 -4.37 -10.66 4.31
N PHE A 114 -4.20 -9.34 4.43
CA PHE A 114 -3.20 -8.62 3.64
C PHE A 114 -1.76 -8.98 4.01
N LEU A 115 -1.54 -9.55 5.18
CA LEU A 115 -0.19 -9.99 5.57
C LEU A 115 0.35 -11.10 4.68
N GLN A 116 -0.51 -11.77 3.93
CA GLN A 116 -0.08 -12.85 3.06
C GLN A 116 0.60 -12.35 1.78
N ASN A 117 0.14 -11.22 1.25
CA ASN A 117 0.59 -10.76 -0.07
C ASN A 117 1.26 -9.38 -0.06
N ILE A 118 1.08 -8.60 1.01
CA ILE A 118 1.60 -7.24 1.09
C ILE A 118 2.45 -7.13 2.34
N LEU A 119 3.70 -6.68 2.17
CA LEU A 119 4.58 -6.46 3.31
C LEU A 119 4.16 -5.19 4.04
N ILE A 120 4.07 -5.28 5.36
CA ILE A 120 3.62 -4.18 6.21
C ILE A 120 4.73 -3.88 7.21
N TYR A 121 5.19 -2.64 7.21
CA TYR A 121 6.27 -2.18 8.09
C TYR A 121 5.70 -1.25 9.15
N ASN A 122 6.33 -1.22 10.32
CA ASN A 122 5.86 -0.36 11.40
C ASN A 122 6.54 1.01 11.43
N ASN A 123 7.47 1.26 10.53
CA ASN A 123 8.10 2.57 10.42
C ASN A 123 8.51 2.84 8.98
N MET A 124 8.65 4.13 8.65
CA MET A 124 8.94 4.57 7.30
C MET A 124 10.34 4.16 6.85
N GLU A 125 11.32 4.25 7.75
CA GLU A 125 12.71 3.96 7.39
C GLU A 125 12.87 2.53 6.88
N ASP A 126 12.35 1.57 7.62
CA ASP A 126 12.44 0.16 7.21
C ASP A 126 11.68 -0.09 5.91
N ALA A 127 10.51 0.54 5.76
CA ALA A 127 9.70 0.38 4.57
C ALA A 127 10.43 0.88 3.33
N VAL A 128 10.99 2.08 3.41
CA VAL A 128 11.73 2.68 2.29
C VAL A 128 12.96 1.84 1.94
N ASN A 129 13.72 1.44 2.97
CA ASN A 129 14.92 0.65 2.74
C ASN A 129 14.62 -0.72 2.13
N SER A 130 13.43 -1.25 2.35
CA SER A 130 13.06 -2.56 1.81
C SER A 130 12.95 -2.58 0.29
N PHE A 131 12.82 -1.41 -0.35
CA PHE A 131 12.78 -1.30 -1.80
C PHE A 131 14.16 -1.25 -2.44
N ASN A 132 15.20 -0.99 -1.66
CA ASN A 132 16.56 -0.96 -2.17
C ASN A 132 17.08 -2.38 -2.32
N GLY A 133 17.94 -2.60 -3.31
CA GLY A 133 18.55 -3.90 -3.51
C GLY A 133 19.49 -4.27 -2.37
N ASP A 134 19.77 -5.56 -2.26
CA ASP A 134 20.69 -6.06 -1.25
C ASP A 134 22.13 -5.68 -1.56
#